data_876b2eb20925a55844bdce453d2b569a
#
_entry.id   876b2eb20925a55844bdce453d2b569a
#
_cell.length_a   1.000
_cell.length_b   1.000
_cell.length_c   1.000
_cell.angle_alpha   90.00
_cell.angle_beta   90.00
_cell.angle_gamma   90.00
#
_symmetry.space_group_name_H-M   'P 1'
#
loop_
_entity.id
_entity.type
_entity.pdbx_description
1 polymer ?
#
loop_
_entity_poly.entity_id
_entity_poly.type
_entity_poly.pdbx_seq_one_letter_code
_entity_poly.pdbx_strand_id
1 'polypeptide(L)'
;LAAPMTHGANTMILPIFAVGGTQLFMGQPSPATILDAIETMHATTIFVPPTLCYMMLEDDRINDIDLSSLRHFIIGGATIRPDVVARAMPIFNHAMETCFGQTEVPQIAICMRSKDWQNPANHASTGRATCMTDIGIMDASGKLLLAGEEGELVLAGDLVMKGYYKMPAKTSETIIDGWLHTGDIGYIDDRGFVFIKDRIRDVVVTGGFNVYPNDVEAVLGQHPDVVECVVFGLTDDKWGEAVHAAVELSKQANIDEAGLIAFVKSRLDSVKAPKRIYITDALPRSPVGKVLRREAKLFFADH
;
A
#
# COMPACT_ATOMS: atom_id res chain seq x y z
N LEU A 1 12.79 10.01 -12.32
CA LEU A 1 12.18 10.05 -10.98
C LEU A 1 10.72 10.47 -11.11
N ALA A 2 9.80 9.54 -10.86
CA ALA A 2 8.35 9.73 -11.00
C ALA A 2 7.64 9.92 -9.64
N ALA A 3 8.36 9.98 -8.55
CA ALA A 3 7.85 10.26 -7.22
C ALA A 3 8.63 11.40 -6.57
N PRO A 4 8.07 12.08 -5.54
CA PRO A 4 8.76 13.18 -4.87
C PRO A 4 10.09 12.76 -4.27
N MET A 5 11.11 13.60 -4.46
CA MET A 5 12.46 13.37 -3.91
C MET A 5 12.52 13.43 -2.38
N THR A 6 11.50 13.97 -1.73
CA THR A 6 11.37 13.97 -0.26
C THR A 6 10.88 12.64 0.32
N HIS A 7 10.57 11.68 -0.55
CA HIS A 7 10.03 10.35 -0.20
C HIS A 7 10.89 9.24 -0.83
N GLY A 8 10.28 8.10 -1.10
CA GLY A 8 10.94 6.91 -1.58
C GLY A 8 11.84 7.05 -2.81
N ALA A 9 11.52 7.94 -3.74
CA ALA A 9 12.37 8.15 -4.93
C ALA A 9 13.79 8.62 -4.58
N ASN A 10 13.98 9.36 -3.49
CA ASN A 10 15.30 9.83 -3.07
C ASN A 10 16.27 8.69 -2.75
N THR A 11 15.78 7.59 -2.21
CA THR A 11 16.64 6.47 -1.82
C THR A 11 17.30 5.79 -3.02
N MET A 12 16.77 5.98 -4.24
CA MET A 12 17.33 5.45 -5.47
C MET A 12 18.42 6.35 -6.08
N ILE A 13 18.54 7.62 -5.67
CA ILE A 13 19.44 8.57 -6.31
C ILE A 13 20.90 8.17 -6.13
N LEU A 14 21.34 8.01 -4.89
CA LEU A 14 22.74 7.68 -4.62
C LEU A 14 23.15 6.30 -5.13
N PRO A 15 22.37 5.22 -4.94
CA PRO A 15 22.70 3.91 -5.52
C PRO A 15 22.86 3.94 -7.04
N ILE A 16 21.98 4.65 -7.76
CA ILE A 16 22.08 4.75 -9.22
C ILE A 16 23.31 5.53 -9.64
N PHE A 17 23.66 6.64 -8.97
CA PHE A 17 24.89 7.37 -9.25
C PHE A 17 26.14 6.56 -8.91
N ALA A 18 26.12 5.77 -7.82
CA ALA A 18 27.25 4.95 -7.41
C ALA A 18 27.65 3.91 -8.47
N VAL A 19 26.71 3.49 -9.32
CA VAL A 19 26.96 2.57 -10.43
C VAL A 19 27.08 3.28 -11.80
N GLY A 20 27.22 4.62 -11.80
CA GLY A 20 27.37 5.41 -13.03
C GLY A 20 26.08 5.62 -13.82
N GLY A 21 24.91 5.40 -13.20
CA GLY A 21 23.62 5.57 -13.84
C GLY A 21 23.20 7.03 -13.98
N THR A 22 22.24 7.29 -14.86
CA THR A 22 21.66 8.61 -15.14
C THR A 22 20.29 8.72 -14.47
N GLN A 23 19.98 9.90 -13.92
CA GLN A 23 18.67 10.24 -13.36
C GLN A 23 17.86 11.06 -14.36
N LEU A 24 16.65 10.59 -14.68
CA LEU A 24 15.67 11.35 -15.45
C LEU A 24 14.69 12.03 -14.50
N PHE A 25 14.68 13.35 -14.49
CA PHE A 25 13.75 14.15 -13.67
C PHE A 25 12.52 14.50 -14.48
N MET A 26 11.35 14.10 -14.01
CA MET A 26 10.06 14.46 -14.60
C MET A 26 9.48 15.65 -13.83
N GLY A 27 9.00 16.67 -14.54
CA GLY A 27 8.39 17.85 -13.90
C GLY A 27 7.12 17.51 -13.16
N GLN A 28 6.15 16.94 -13.87
CA GLN A 28 4.93 16.38 -13.29
C GLN A 28 4.76 14.95 -13.81
N PRO A 29 4.99 13.92 -12.99
CA PRO A 29 4.81 12.54 -13.42
C PRO A 29 3.32 12.26 -13.69
N SER A 30 3.07 11.72 -14.88
CA SER A 30 1.76 11.22 -15.31
C SER A 30 1.96 9.89 -16.02
N PRO A 31 0.92 9.05 -16.19
CA PRO A 31 1.05 7.83 -16.98
C PRO A 31 1.72 8.08 -18.33
N ALA A 32 1.27 9.07 -19.07
CA ALA A 32 1.82 9.42 -20.39
C ALA A 32 3.32 9.74 -20.34
N THR A 33 3.74 10.66 -19.44
CA THR A 33 5.16 11.05 -19.35
C THR A 33 6.06 9.92 -18.86
N ILE A 34 5.53 9.01 -18.04
CA ILE A 34 6.26 7.82 -17.57
C ILE A 34 6.45 6.83 -18.72
N LEU A 35 5.37 6.52 -19.44
CA LEU A 35 5.41 5.61 -20.59
C LEU A 35 6.33 6.16 -21.68
N ASP A 36 6.26 7.44 -22.00
CA ASP A 36 7.16 8.11 -22.97
C ASP A 36 8.63 8.00 -22.55
N ALA A 37 8.93 8.16 -21.24
CA ALA A 37 10.30 8.04 -20.74
C ALA A 37 10.83 6.59 -20.84
N ILE A 38 9.97 5.59 -20.65
CA ILE A 38 10.37 4.18 -20.84
C ILE A 38 10.66 3.93 -22.30
N GLU A 39 9.74 4.28 -23.20
CA GLU A 39 9.83 3.99 -24.63
C GLU A 39 10.94 4.79 -25.33
N THR A 40 10.95 6.13 -25.16
CA THR A 40 11.82 7.00 -25.95
C THR A 40 13.19 7.24 -25.32
N MET A 41 13.29 7.21 -24.01
CA MET A 41 14.54 7.43 -23.26
C MET A 41 15.12 6.14 -22.68
N HIS A 42 14.47 5.01 -22.94
CA HIS A 42 14.89 3.68 -22.48
C HIS A 42 15.14 3.62 -20.98
N ALA A 43 14.22 4.21 -20.20
CA ALA A 43 14.31 4.18 -18.75
C ALA A 43 14.28 2.73 -18.24
N THR A 44 15.26 2.38 -17.40
CA THR A 44 15.44 1.00 -16.91
C THR A 44 14.85 0.77 -15.52
N THR A 45 14.73 1.83 -14.75
CA THR A 45 14.30 1.75 -13.34
C THR A 45 13.35 2.91 -13.04
N ILE A 46 12.21 2.60 -12.43
CA ILE A 46 11.24 3.61 -12.00
C ILE A 46 10.64 3.20 -10.66
N PHE A 47 10.41 4.20 -9.80
CA PHE A 47 9.67 4.07 -8.56
C PHE A 47 8.36 4.84 -8.67
N VAL A 48 7.22 4.17 -8.44
CA VAL A 48 5.89 4.75 -8.53
C VAL A 48 5.03 4.37 -7.32
N PRO A 49 4.10 5.25 -6.88
CA PRO A 49 3.05 4.83 -5.97
C PRO A 49 2.02 3.94 -6.69
N PRO A 50 1.25 3.10 -5.95
CA PRO A 50 0.21 2.25 -6.54
C PRO A 50 -0.76 3.00 -7.44
N THR A 51 -1.16 4.22 -7.05
CA THR A 51 -2.08 5.06 -7.83
C THR A 51 -1.59 5.31 -9.27
N LEU A 52 -0.30 5.61 -9.44
CA LEU A 52 0.27 5.77 -10.78
C LEU A 52 0.30 4.45 -11.57
N CYS A 53 0.56 3.34 -10.89
CA CYS A 53 0.46 2.02 -11.52
C CYS A 53 -0.96 1.76 -12.02
N TYR A 54 -1.99 2.04 -11.22
CA TYR A 54 -3.39 1.91 -11.62
C TYR A 54 -3.71 2.75 -12.85
N MET A 55 -3.32 4.03 -12.84
CA MET A 55 -3.53 4.94 -13.95
C MET A 55 -2.79 4.51 -15.22
N MET A 56 -1.60 3.92 -15.10
CA MET A 56 -0.85 3.39 -16.24
C MET A 56 -1.54 2.18 -16.87
N LEU A 57 -2.17 1.32 -16.05
CA LEU A 57 -2.93 0.17 -16.53
C LEU A 57 -4.22 0.55 -17.29
N GLU A 58 -4.71 1.78 -17.10
CA GLU A 58 -5.89 2.34 -17.78
C GLU A 58 -5.48 3.22 -19.00
N ASP A 59 -4.19 3.40 -19.28
CA ASP A 59 -3.73 4.13 -20.48
C ASP A 59 -3.89 3.25 -21.72
N ASP A 60 -4.56 3.74 -22.74
CA ASP A 60 -4.87 2.98 -23.96
C ASP A 60 -3.62 2.42 -24.66
N ARG A 61 -2.46 3.05 -24.45
CA ARG A 61 -1.19 2.65 -25.06
C ARG A 61 -0.47 1.52 -24.35
N ILE A 62 -0.91 1.15 -23.14
CA ILE A 62 -0.14 0.26 -22.25
C ILE A 62 0.22 -1.09 -22.87
N ASN A 63 -0.64 -1.60 -23.77
CA ASN A 63 -0.44 -2.87 -24.44
C ASN A 63 0.42 -2.78 -25.73
N ASP A 64 0.58 -1.56 -26.27
CA ASP A 64 1.26 -1.32 -27.54
C ASP A 64 2.65 -0.70 -27.38
N ILE A 65 2.97 -0.21 -26.19
CA ILE A 65 4.22 0.50 -25.89
C ILE A 65 5.39 -0.46 -25.65
N ASP A 66 6.58 -0.09 -26.09
CA ASP A 66 7.79 -0.88 -25.84
C ASP A 66 8.31 -0.67 -24.42
N LEU A 67 8.09 -1.66 -23.55
CA LEU A 67 8.58 -1.70 -22.17
C LEU A 67 9.88 -2.52 -22.02
N SER A 68 10.52 -2.95 -23.10
CA SER A 68 11.67 -3.88 -23.08
C SER A 68 12.91 -3.33 -22.34
N SER A 69 13.05 -2.02 -22.26
CA SER A 69 14.12 -1.38 -21.51
C SER A 69 13.94 -1.47 -19.99
N LEU A 70 12.70 -1.66 -19.52
CA LEU A 70 12.36 -1.62 -18.09
C LEU A 70 12.85 -2.87 -17.36
N ARG A 71 13.67 -2.70 -16.35
CA ARG A 71 14.25 -3.78 -15.54
C ARG A 71 13.69 -3.79 -14.11
N HIS A 72 13.36 -2.61 -13.57
CA HIS A 72 12.86 -2.42 -12.22
C HIS A 72 11.68 -1.44 -12.23
N PHE A 73 10.48 -1.98 -12.09
CA PHE A 73 9.24 -1.23 -11.89
C PHE A 73 8.83 -1.39 -10.43
N ILE A 74 9.32 -0.48 -9.59
CA ILE A 74 9.20 -0.58 -8.13
C ILE A 74 7.97 0.17 -7.67
N ILE A 75 7.04 -0.54 -7.05
CA ILE A 75 5.82 0.02 -6.48
C ILE A 75 6.00 0.16 -4.98
N GLY A 76 5.75 1.33 -4.42
CA GLY A 76 5.94 1.56 -2.99
C GLY A 76 5.19 2.77 -2.45
N GLY A 77 5.24 2.93 -1.11
CA GLY A 77 4.56 4.01 -0.41
C GLY A 77 3.14 3.70 0.06
N ALA A 78 2.51 2.66 -0.48
CA ALA A 78 1.25 2.09 0.00
C ALA A 78 1.13 0.64 -0.48
N THR A 79 0.18 -0.10 0.08
CA THR A 79 -0.13 -1.47 -0.35
C THR A 79 -0.77 -1.44 -1.73
N ILE A 80 -0.34 -2.35 -2.62
CA ILE A 80 -0.98 -2.58 -3.91
C ILE A 80 -1.97 -3.74 -3.78
N ARG A 81 -3.14 -3.62 -4.40
CA ARG A 81 -4.16 -4.67 -4.37
C ARG A 81 -3.73 -5.90 -5.17
N PRO A 82 -4.04 -7.13 -4.70
CA PRO A 82 -3.68 -8.37 -5.37
C PRO A 82 -4.24 -8.52 -6.80
N ASP A 83 -5.46 -8.01 -7.05
CA ASP A 83 -6.08 -8.01 -8.37
C ASP A 83 -5.31 -7.14 -9.36
N VAL A 84 -4.78 -6.01 -8.90
CA VAL A 84 -3.95 -5.13 -9.71
C VAL A 84 -2.58 -5.76 -9.98
N VAL A 85 -1.98 -6.42 -9.00
CA VAL A 85 -0.76 -7.22 -9.22
C VAL A 85 -1.00 -8.24 -10.33
N ALA A 86 -2.12 -8.99 -10.27
CA ALA A 86 -2.46 -9.98 -11.29
C ALA A 86 -2.64 -9.36 -12.69
N ARG A 87 -3.19 -8.14 -12.80
CA ARG A 87 -3.33 -7.40 -14.07
C ARG A 87 -2.00 -6.84 -14.57
N ALA A 88 -1.17 -6.33 -13.68
CA ALA A 88 0.09 -5.66 -14.01
C ALA A 88 1.20 -6.65 -14.40
N MET A 89 1.23 -7.84 -13.79
CA MET A 89 2.27 -8.85 -14.04
C MET A 89 2.43 -9.24 -15.51
N PRO A 90 1.38 -9.47 -16.32
CA PRO A 90 1.54 -9.76 -17.74
C PRO A 90 2.18 -8.62 -18.54
N ILE A 91 1.98 -7.37 -18.10
CA ILE A 91 2.46 -6.15 -18.78
C ILE A 91 3.90 -5.85 -18.38
N PHE A 92 4.15 -5.69 -17.08
CA PHE A 92 5.48 -5.33 -16.56
C PHE A 92 6.37 -6.53 -16.28
N ASN A 93 5.80 -7.75 -16.30
CA ASN A 93 6.48 -9.04 -16.21
C ASN A 93 7.61 -9.05 -15.14
N HIS A 94 8.83 -9.40 -15.57
CA HIS A 94 10.01 -9.54 -14.70
C HIS A 94 10.53 -8.24 -14.10
N ALA A 95 10.02 -7.08 -14.48
CA ALA A 95 10.42 -5.79 -13.94
C ALA A 95 9.66 -5.38 -12.67
N MET A 96 8.48 -5.97 -12.43
CA MET A 96 7.58 -5.54 -11.36
C MET A 96 8.08 -6.00 -9.99
N GLU A 97 8.26 -5.05 -9.07
CA GLU A 97 8.77 -5.25 -7.72
C GLU A 97 8.01 -4.36 -6.72
N THR A 98 8.03 -4.69 -5.43
CA THR A 98 7.60 -3.76 -4.38
C THR A 98 8.58 -3.73 -3.23
N CYS A 99 8.55 -2.64 -2.47
CA CYS A 99 9.34 -2.50 -1.26
C CYS A 99 8.52 -1.82 -0.16
N PHE A 100 8.81 -2.22 1.07
CA PHE A 100 8.29 -1.60 2.27
C PHE A 100 9.40 -0.91 3.04
N GLY A 101 9.05 0.24 3.59
CA GLY A 101 9.84 1.01 4.53
C GLY A 101 9.05 2.19 5.02
N GLN A 102 9.57 2.80 6.06
CA GLN A 102 9.04 4.01 6.68
C GLN A 102 10.18 5.03 6.81
N THR A 103 9.91 6.24 7.25
CA THR A 103 10.97 7.22 7.54
C THR A 103 11.92 6.71 8.62
N GLU A 104 11.38 5.95 9.55
CA GLU A 104 12.06 5.33 10.68
C GLU A 104 12.95 4.14 10.27
N VAL A 105 12.65 3.52 9.15
CA VAL A 105 13.39 2.39 8.55
C VAL A 105 13.32 2.52 7.03
N PRO A 106 14.28 3.25 6.41
CA PRO A 106 14.16 3.69 5.02
C PRO A 106 14.02 2.52 4.04
N GLN A 107 12.95 2.52 3.35
CA GLN A 107 12.52 1.99 2.08
C GLN A 107 12.81 0.54 1.70
N ILE A 108 13.87 -0.08 2.09
CA ILE A 108 14.25 -1.43 1.65
C ILE A 108 14.31 -2.44 2.79
N ALA A 109 13.49 -2.22 3.82
CA ALA A 109 13.41 -3.18 4.93
C ALA A 109 12.83 -4.52 4.47
N ILE A 110 11.79 -4.48 3.62
CA ILE A 110 11.15 -5.66 3.03
C ILE A 110 11.05 -5.43 1.53
N CYS A 111 11.32 -6.46 0.73
CA CYS A 111 11.21 -6.41 -0.73
C CYS A 111 10.53 -7.64 -1.29
N MET A 112 9.66 -7.42 -2.28
CA MET A 112 9.12 -8.44 -3.17
C MET A 112 9.80 -8.34 -4.52
N ARG A 113 10.41 -9.41 -4.95
CA ARG A 113 10.99 -9.51 -6.28
C ARG A 113 9.99 -10.03 -7.29
N SER A 114 10.11 -9.62 -8.52
CA SER A 114 9.25 -10.06 -9.61
C SER A 114 9.10 -11.59 -9.69
N LYS A 115 10.20 -12.34 -9.56
CA LYS A 115 10.17 -13.81 -9.58
C LYS A 115 9.28 -14.43 -8.49
N ASP A 116 9.21 -13.80 -7.32
CA ASP A 116 8.42 -14.28 -6.21
C ASP A 116 6.93 -13.94 -6.41
N TRP A 117 6.63 -12.86 -7.13
CA TRP A 117 5.27 -12.46 -7.52
C TRP A 117 4.68 -13.33 -8.64
N GLN A 118 5.50 -14.12 -9.36
CA GLN A 118 4.98 -15.14 -10.30
C GLN A 118 4.07 -16.18 -9.63
N ASN A 119 4.21 -16.38 -8.31
CA ASN A 119 3.29 -17.20 -7.54
C ASN A 119 2.09 -16.37 -7.08
N PRO A 120 0.85 -16.66 -7.53
CA PRO A 120 -0.35 -15.93 -7.14
C PRO A 120 -0.59 -15.87 -5.62
N ALA A 121 -0.12 -16.86 -4.86
CA ALA A 121 -0.20 -16.86 -3.39
C ALA A 121 0.58 -15.69 -2.75
N ASN A 122 1.47 -15.05 -3.49
CA ASN A 122 2.25 -13.92 -3.00
C ASN A 122 1.71 -12.56 -3.45
N HIS A 123 0.63 -12.49 -4.23
CA HIS A 123 0.11 -11.22 -4.76
C HIS A 123 -0.30 -10.23 -3.65
N ALA A 124 -0.72 -10.73 -2.48
CA ALA A 124 -1.05 -9.91 -1.31
C ALA A 124 0.16 -9.62 -0.39
N SER A 125 1.32 -10.21 -0.67
CA SER A 125 2.50 -10.06 0.17
C SER A 125 3.31 -8.83 -0.19
N THR A 126 3.91 -8.20 0.82
CA THR A 126 4.88 -7.11 0.67
C THR A 126 6.29 -7.63 0.36
N GLY A 127 6.55 -8.92 0.52
CA GLY A 127 7.85 -9.55 0.27
C GLY A 127 8.49 -10.15 1.50
N ARG A 128 9.81 -10.20 1.51
CA ARG A 128 10.64 -10.74 2.60
C ARG A 128 11.61 -9.69 3.11
N ALA A 129 12.11 -9.89 4.33
CA ALA A 129 13.21 -9.10 4.87
C ALA A 129 14.40 -9.04 3.90
N THR A 130 15.03 -7.88 3.83
CA THR A 130 16.31 -7.74 3.15
C THR A 130 17.45 -8.19 4.08
N CYS A 131 18.65 -8.30 3.54
CA CYS A 131 19.83 -8.71 4.32
C CYS A 131 20.27 -7.71 5.41
N MET A 132 19.65 -6.53 5.45
CA MET A 132 19.98 -5.47 6.42
C MET A 132 18.92 -5.30 7.50
N THR A 133 17.89 -6.17 7.53
CA THR A 133 16.75 -6.01 8.41
C THR A 133 16.33 -7.36 8.99
N ASP A 134 16.19 -7.41 10.29
CA ASP A 134 15.46 -8.47 10.98
C ASP A 134 14.00 -8.06 11.09
N ILE A 135 13.10 -9.01 10.90
CA ILE A 135 11.66 -8.79 10.98
C ILE A 135 11.01 -9.77 11.96
N GLY A 136 9.98 -9.32 12.66
CA GLY A 136 9.16 -10.15 13.54
C GLY A 136 7.72 -9.69 13.55
N ILE A 137 6.86 -10.56 14.04
CA ILE A 137 5.48 -10.22 14.43
C ILE A 137 5.42 -10.30 15.95
N MET A 138 4.84 -9.29 16.59
CA MET A 138 4.83 -9.15 18.02
C MET A 138 3.41 -8.94 18.56
N ASP A 139 3.08 -9.59 19.65
CA ASP A 139 1.82 -9.37 20.34
C ASP A 139 1.86 -8.13 21.26
N ALA A 140 0.71 -7.78 21.84
CA ALA A 140 0.61 -6.63 22.75
C ALA A 140 1.42 -6.78 24.06
N SER A 141 1.92 -7.98 24.38
CA SER A 141 2.78 -8.23 25.55
C SER A 141 4.27 -8.05 25.24
N GLY A 142 4.63 -7.81 23.98
CA GLY A 142 6.00 -7.71 23.51
C GLY A 142 6.65 -9.06 23.15
N LYS A 143 5.85 -10.11 23.02
CA LYS A 143 6.34 -11.45 22.65
C LYS A 143 6.31 -11.63 21.14
N LEU A 144 7.42 -12.11 20.57
CA LEU A 144 7.47 -12.53 19.17
C LEU A 144 6.58 -13.77 18.93
N LEU A 145 5.80 -13.70 17.88
CA LEU A 145 4.83 -14.70 17.45
C LEU A 145 5.42 -15.65 16.41
N LEU A 146 4.78 -16.81 16.25
CA LEU A 146 5.17 -17.81 15.25
C LEU A 146 4.61 -17.45 13.86
N ALA A 147 5.12 -18.14 12.84
CA ALA A 147 4.62 -18.02 11.47
C ALA A 147 3.10 -18.26 11.40
N GLY A 148 2.40 -17.40 10.67
CA GLY A 148 0.94 -17.42 10.50
C GLY A 148 0.15 -16.72 11.60
N GLU A 149 0.75 -16.39 12.74
CA GLU A 149 0.09 -15.63 13.81
C GLU A 149 0.08 -14.13 13.48
N GLU A 150 -1.01 -13.44 13.83
CA GLU A 150 -1.21 -12.01 13.56
C GLU A 150 -0.79 -11.15 14.75
N GLY A 151 -0.08 -10.06 14.46
CA GLY A 151 0.36 -9.08 15.44
C GLY A 151 0.98 -7.86 14.77
N GLU A 152 1.66 -7.04 15.53
CA GLU A 152 2.39 -5.89 15.01
C GLU A 152 3.67 -6.33 14.29
N LEU A 153 3.88 -5.80 13.08
CA LEU A 153 5.15 -5.92 12.38
C LEU A 153 6.20 -5.09 13.11
N VAL A 154 7.28 -5.72 13.54
CA VAL A 154 8.42 -5.07 14.18
C VAL A 154 9.70 -5.33 13.39
N LEU A 155 10.59 -4.35 13.40
CA LEU A 155 11.81 -4.34 12.60
C LEU A 155 13.02 -4.03 13.47
N ALA A 156 14.15 -4.70 13.20
CA ALA A 156 15.43 -4.43 13.81
C ALA A 156 16.53 -4.42 12.76
N GLY A 157 17.72 -3.96 13.12
CA GLY A 157 18.90 -3.96 12.24
C GLY A 157 19.38 -2.56 11.87
N ASP A 158 20.39 -2.52 10.99
CA ASP A 158 21.14 -1.29 10.69
C ASP A 158 20.36 -0.23 9.91
N LEU A 159 19.24 -0.60 9.30
CA LEU A 159 18.35 0.36 8.63
C LEU A 159 17.47 1.16 9.58
N VAL A 160 17.29 0.68 10.82
CA VAL A 160 16.45 1.38 11.80
C VAL A 160 17.10 2.69 12.22
N MET A 161 16.32 3.76 12.24
CA MET A 161 16.80 5.09 12.70
C MET A 161 17.37 5.03 14.11
N LYS A 162 18.29 5.95 14.43
CA LYS A 162 18.78 6.11 15.80
C LYS A 162 17.77 6.75 16.75
N GLY A 163 16.74 7.40 16.20
CA GLY A 163 15.67 8.07 16.94
C GLY A 163 15.21 9.36 16.30
N TYR A 164 14.14 9.91 16.85
CA TYR A 164 13.60 11.21 16.45
C TYR A 164 14.44 12.35 17.03
N TYR A 165 14.81 13.29 16.17
CA TYR A 165 15.65 14.43 16.58
C TYR A 165 15.00 15.27 17.69
N LYS A 166 15.69 15.41 18.83
CA LYS A 166 15.21 16.13 20.03
C LYS A 166 13.89 15.60 20.62
N MET A 167 13.52 14.35 20.34
CA MET A 167 12.29 13.74 20.84
C MET A 167 12.58 12.38 21.50
N PRO A 168 13.33 12.32 22.61
CA PRO A 168 13.73 11.05 23.23
C PRO A 168 12.55 10.23 23.74
N ALA A 169 11.51 10.87 24.29
CA ALA A 169 10.32 10.17 24.76
C ALA A 169 9.62 9.41 23.60
N LYS A 170 9.39 10.12 22.48
CA LYS A 170 8.80 9.49 21.29
C LYS A 170 9.69 8.38 20.71
N THR A 171 11.00 8.53 20.78
CA THR A 171 11.94 7.47 20.35
C THR A 171 11.77 6.23 21.21
N SER A 172 11.71 6.37 22.54
CA SER A 172 11.52 5.25 23.46
C SER A 172 10.16 4.57 23.33
N GLU A 173 9.12 5.27 22.88
CA GLU A 173 7.81 4.71 22.58
C GLU A 173 7.80 3.92 21.26
N THR A 174 8.71 4.27 20.33
CA THR A 174 8.74 3.69 18.98
C THR A 174 9.78 2.58 18.84
N ILE A 175 10.92 2.68 19.56
CA ILE A 175 11.96 1.66 19.58
C ILE A 175 12.02 1.08 20.98
N ILE A 176 11.54 -0.14 21.14
CA ILE A 176 11.43 -0.86 22.41
C ILE A 176 12.28 -2.12 22.35
N ASP A 177 13.20 -2.30 23.27
CA ASP A 177 14.10 -3.46 23.36
C ASP A 177 14.83 -3.79 22.02
N GLY A 178 15.18 -2.73 21.26
CA GLY A 178 15.88 -2.84 19.97
C GLY A 178 14.96 -3.08 18.77
N TRP A 179 13.66 -3.21 18.96
CA TRP A 179 12.67 -3.36 17.91
C TRP A 179 11.96 -2.04 17.62
N LEU A 180 11.93 -1.66 16.35
CA LEU A 180 11.09 -0.59 15.83
C LEU A 180 9.66 -1.11 15.69
N HIS A 181 8.72 -0.51 16.41
CA HIS A 181 7.28 -0.74 16.30
C HIS A 181 6.73 0.06 15.11
N THR A 182 6.30 -0.64 14.05
CA THR A 182 5.90 0.02 12.79
C THR A 182 4.51 0.61 12.85
N GLY A 183 3.66 0.12 13.75
CA GLY A 183 2.23 0.39 13.78
C GLY A 183 1.44 -0.31 12.66
N ASP A 184 2.06 -1.20 11.90
CA ASP A 184 1.40 -2.02 10.89
C ASP A 184 1.08 -3.40 11.47
N ILE A 185 -0.14 -3.92 11.25
CA ILE A 185 -0.56 -5.27 11.62
C ILE A 185 -0.39 -6.20 10.43
N GLY A 186 0.09 -7.40 10.70
CA GLY A 186 0.23 -8.42 9.67
C GLY A 186 0.67 -9.76 10.23
N TYR A 187 1.15 -10.61 9.37
CA TYR A 187 1.75 -11.90 9.71
C TYR A 187 2.89 -12.24 8.76
N ILE A 188 3.71 -13.19 9.15
CA ILE A 188 4.76 -13.78 8.31
C ILE A 188 4.38 -15.23 8.06
N ASP A 189 4.36 -15.67 6.80
CA ASP A 189 4.08 -17.08 6.48
C ASP A 189 5.30 -18.00 6.70
N ASP A 190 5.10 -19.31 6.61
CA ASP A 190 6.17 -20.31 6.78
C ASP A 190 7.32 -20.19 5.78
N ARG A 191 7.11 -19.46 4.69
CA ARG A 191 8.10 -19.18 3.64
C ARG A 191 8.86 -17.86 3.89
N GLY A 192 8.51 -17.13 4.97
CA GLY A 192 9.08 -15.85 5.35
C GLY A 192 8.53 -14.65 4.58
N PHE A 193 7.39 -14.79 3.89
CA PHE A 193 6.70 -13.66 3.26
C PHE A 193 5.85 -12.90 4.26
N VAL A 194 5.96 -11.57 4.23
CA VAL A 194 5.22 -10.63 5.07
C VAL A 194 3.92 -10.22 4.38
N PHE A 195 2.83 -10.31 5.11
CA PHE A 195 1.50 -9.88 4.68
C PHE A 195 1.01 -8.79 5.63
N ILE A 196 1.01 -7.54 5.17
CA ILE A 196 0.51 -6.40 5.93
C ILE A 196 -1.00 -6.29 5.71
N LYS A 197 -1.76 -6.33 6.80
CA LYS A 197 -3.21 -6.20 6.77
C LYS A 197 -3.64 -4.75 6.83
N ASP A 198 -3.22 -4.02 7.86
CA ASP A 198 -3.58 -2.60 8.02
C ASP A 198 -2.68 -1.91 9.06
N ARG A 199 -2.96 -0.64 9.33
CA ARG A 199 -2.41 0.10 10.46
C ARG A 199 -3.19 -0.16 11.74
N ILE A 200 -2.51 -0.32 12.88
CA ILE A 200 -3.13 -0.51 14.19
C ILE A 200 -4.21 0.56 14.46
N ARG A 201 -3.90 1.82 14.19
CA ARG A 201 -4.78 2.97 14.42
C ARG A 201 -5.96 3.06 13.46
N ASP A 202 -5.95 2.34 12.35
CA ASP A 202 -6.96 2.39 11.30
C ASP A 202 -7.94 1.19 11.39
N VAL A 203 -7.62 0.20 12.23
CA VAL A 203 -8.51 -0.94 12.51
C VAL A 203 -9.83 -0.46 13.09
N VAL A 204 -10.93 -0.90 12.49
CA VAL A 204 -12.29 -0.59 12.97
C VAL A 204 -12.72 -1.67 13.96
N VAL A 205 -12.97 -1.28 15.22
CA VAL A 205 -13.44 -2.21 16.26
C VAL A 205 -14.95 -2.14 16.34
N THR A 206 -15.62 -3.07 15.67
CA THR A 206 -17.09 -3.11 15.57
C THR A 206 -17.66 -4.33 16.28
N GLY A 207 -18.48 -4.12 17.32
CA GLY A 207 -19.08 -5.20 18.08
C GLY A 207 -18.09 -6.20 18.69
N GLY A 208 -16.86 -5.76 19.00
CA GLY A 208 -15.77 -6.58 19.53
C GLY A 208 -14.95 -7.32 18.47
N PHE A 209 -15.22 -7.10 17.18
CA PHE A 209 -14.47 -7.66 16.07
C PHE A 209 -13.55 -6.61 15.45
N ASN A 210 -12.33 -7.01 15.11
CA ASN A 210 -11.39 -6.20 14.34
C ASN A 210 -11.74 -6.33 12.85
N VAL A 211 -12.05 -5.20 12.22
CA VAL A 211 -12.22 -5.10 10.78
C VAL A 211 -11.05 -4.30 10.22
N TYR A 212 -10.34 -4.91 9.30
CA TYR A 212 -9.24 -4.26 8.60
C TYR A 212 -9.78 -3.52 7.37
N PRO A 213 -9.69 -2.19 7.31
CA PRO A 213 -10.14 -1.41 6.16
C PRO A 213 -9.64 -1.93 4.82
N ASN A 214 -8.37 -2.33 4.74
CA ASN A 214 -7.77 -2.83 3.50
C ASN A 214 -8.46 -4.11 2.97
N ASP A 215 -8.97 -4.99 3.84
CA ASP A 215 -9.74 -6.18 3.42
C ASP A 215 -11.01 -5.77 2.67
N VAL A 216 -11.69 -4.75 3.18
CA VAL A 216 -12.94 -4.24 2.61
C VAL A 216 -12.66 -3.45 1.32
N GLU A 217 -11.62 -2.62 1.33
CA GLU A 217 -11.14 -1.87 0.16
C GLU A 217 -10.74 -2.81 -0.98
N ALA A 218 -10.07 -3.93 -0.66
CA ALA A 218 -9.70 -4.94 -1.64
C ALA A 218 -10.91 -5.57 -2.32
N VAL A 219 -12.02 -5.74 -1.61
CA VAL A 219 -13.27 -6.26 -2.19
C VAL A 219 -14.01 -5.17 -2.98
N LEU A 220 -14.17 -3.97 -2.42
CA LEU A 220 -14.81 -2.85 -3.13
C LEU A 220 -14.13 -2.55 -4.46
N GLY A 221 -12.79 -2.55 -4.48
CA GLY A 221 -12.01 -2.29 -5.67
C GLY A 221 -12.09 -3.38 -6.76
N GLN A 222 -12.66 -4.55 -6.48
CA GLN A 222 -12.97 -5.57 -7.51
C GLN A 222 -14.24 -5.25 -8.29
N HIS A 223 -15.06 -4.29 -7.82
CA HIS A 223 -16.24 -3.90 -8.56
C HIS A 223 -15.86 -3.06 -9.78
N PRO A 224 -16.34 -3.40 -11.00
CA PRO A 224 -15.92 -2.73 -12.24
C PRO A 224 -16.25 -1.23 -12.28
N ASP A 225 -17.26 -0.81 -11.53
CA ASP A 225 -17.66 0.60 -11.44
C ASP A 225 -16.85 1.40 -10.41
N VAL A 226 -16.07 0.77 -9.53
CA VAL A 226 -15.27 1.43 -8.49
C VAL A 226 -13.89 1.78 -9.02
N VAL A 227 -13.59 3.07 -9.10
CA VAL A 227 -12.26 3.59 -9.48
C VAL A 227 -11.34 3.59 -8.29
N GLU A 228 -11.82 4.13 -7.15
CA GLU A 228 -11.04 4.22 -5.92
C GLU A 228 -11.98 4.18 -4.72
N CYS A 229 -11.48 3.71 -3.57
CA CYS A 229 -12.26 3.66 -2.34
C CYS A 229 -11.37 3.85 -1.11
N VAL A 230 -12.00 4.24 -0.02
CA VAL A 230 -11.38 4.31 1.31
C VAL A 230 -12.40 3.86 2.36
N VAL A 231 -11.95 3.01 3.28
CA VAL A 231 -12.77 2.46 4.36
C VAL A 231 -12.28 3.00 5.70
N PHE A 232 -13.20 3.33 6.59
CA PHE A 232 -12.92 3.90 7.90
C PHE A 232 -14.01 3.56 8.92
N GLY A 233 -13.69 3.64 10.20
CA GLY A 233 -14.66 3.48 11.28
C GLY A 233 -15.22 4.83 11.71
N LEU A 234 -16.54 4.92 11.88
CA LEU A 234 -17.19 6.03 12.58
C LEU A 234 -17.82 5.52 13.88
N THR A 235 -17.93 6.40 14.87
CA THR A 235 -18.57 6.09 16.16
C THR A 235 -20.02 5.64 15.94
N ASP A 236 -20.38 4.54 16.59
CA ASP A 236 -21.73 3.95 16.52
C ASP A 236 -22.18 3.54 17.92
N ASP A 237 -23.37 3.97 18.33
CA ASP A 237 -23.90 3.75 19.67
C ASP A 237 -24.08 2.27 20.02
N LYS A 238 -24.34 1.43 19.01
CA LYS A 238 -24.59 0.00 19.19
C LYS A 238 -23.34 -0.84 19.11
N TRP A 239 -22.41 -0.48 18.22
CA TRP A 239 -21.28 -1.33 17.85
C TRP A 239 -19.93 -0.78 18.34
N GLY A 240 -19.90 0.42 18.96
CA GLY A 240 -18.71 1.17 19.31
C GLY A 240 -18.18 1.92 18.08
N GLU A 241 -17.81 1.22 17.04
CA GLU A 241 -17.57 1.77 15.71
C GLU A 241 -18.39 0.99 14.66
N ALA A 242 -18.77 1.68 13.60
CA ALA A 242 -19.35 1.09 12.39
C ALA A 242 -18.40 1.26 11.21
N VAL A 243 -18.32 0.25 10.37
CA VAL A 243 -17.54 0.29 9.13
C VAL A 243 -18.27 1.17 8.12
N HIS A 244 -17.60 2.20 7.62
CA HIS A 244 -18.06 3.09 6.56
C HIS A 244 -17.05 3.08 5.42
N ALA A 245 -17.50 3.42 4.21
CA ALA A 245 -16.65 3.59 3.05
C ALA A 245 -17.02 4.85 2.27
N ALA A 246 -16.05 5.42 1.56
CA ALA A 246 -16.30 6.40 0.52
C ALA A 246 -15.68 5.88 -0.78
N VAL A 247 -16.39 6.08 -1.91
CA VAL A 247 -16.00 5.53 -3.21
C VAL A 247 -16.08 6.58 -4.31
N GLU A 248 -15.11 6.57 -5.19
CA GLU A 248 -15.15 7.22 -6.50
C GLU A 248 -15.63 6.20 -7.52
N LEU A 249 -16.67 6.54 -8.27
CA LEU A 249 -17.22 5.68 -9.31
C LEU A 249 -16.76 6.11 -10.70
N SER A 250 -16.75 5.18 -11.63
CA SER A 250 -16.52 5.47 -13.04
C SER A 250 -17.67 6.33 -13.61
N LYS A 251 -17.41 7.11 -14.65
CA LYS A 251 -18.41 7.99 -15.27
C LYS A 251 -19.62 7.24 -15.83
N GLN A 252 -19.49 5.95 -16.06
CA GLN A 252 -20.54 5.10 -16.65
C GLN A 252 -21.15 4.16 -15.59
N ALA A 253 -20.81 4.36 -14.31
CA ALA A 253 -21.26 3.53 -13.22
C ALA A 253 -22.79 3.51 -13.13
N ASN A 254 -23.33 2.32 -12.91
CA ASN A 254 -24.76 2.11 -12.71
C ASN A 254 -25.01 1.30 -11.43
N ILE A 255 -24.30 1.64 -10.37
CA ILE A 255 -24.46 1.02 -9.05
C ILE A 255 -24.68 2.10 -8.00
N ASP A 256 -25.51 1.78 -7.03
CA ASP A 256 -25.81 2.62 -5.87
C ASP A 256 -25.14 2.09 -4.59
N GLU A 257 -25.31 2.83 -3.49
CA GLU A 257 -24.83 2.45 -2.17
C GLU A 257 -25.29 1.03 -1.78
N ALA A 258 -26.57 0.71 -1.98
CA ALA A 258 -27.15 -0.57 -1.57
C ALA A 258 -26.53 -1.73 -2.37
N GLY A 259 -26.30 -1.53 -3.65
CA GLY A 259 -25.65 -2.49 -4.53
C GLY A 259 -24.20 -2.76 -4.12
N LEU A 260 -23.42 -1.72 -3.80
CA LEU A 260 -22.05 -1.86 -3.30
C LEU A 260 -21.98 -2.57 -1.94
N ILE A 261 -22.89 -2.24 -1.01
CA ILE A 261 -22.98 -2.95 0.28
C ILE A 261 -23.29 -4.43 0.05
N ALA A 262 -24.24 -4.75 -0.83
CA ALA A 262 -24.59 -6.12 -1.16
C ALA A 262 -23.40 -6.87 -1.82
N PHE A 263 -22.66 -6.19 -2.69
CA PHE A 263 -21.45 -6.73 -3.31
C PHE A 263 -20.40 -7.12 -2.28
N VAL A 264 -20.13 -6.25 -1.29
CA VAL A 264 -19.20 -6.56 -0.20
C VAL A 264 -19.72 -7.72 0.67
N LYS A 265 -21.01 -7.69 1.06
CA LYS A 265 -21.64 -8.74 1.87
C LYS A 265 -21.58 -10.13 1.21
N SER A 266 -21.62 -10.19 -0.10
CA SER A 266 -21.56 -11.47 -0.83
C SER A 266 -20.16 -12.11 -0.83
N ARG A 267 -19.12 -11.37 -0.47
CA ARG A 267 -17.71 -11.78 -0.51
C ARG A 267 -17.03 -11.78 0.85
N LEU A 268 -17.48 -10.90 1.73
CA LEU A 268 -17.11 -10.86 3.14
C LEU A 268 -18.34 -11.13 4.01
N ASP A 269 -18.13 -11.29 5.31
CA ASP A 269 -19.22 -11.44 6.26
C ASP A 269 -19.96 -10.10 6.51
N SER A 270 -21.11 -10.17 7.18
CA SER A 270 -21.94 -9.00 7.48
C SER A 270 -21.31 -8.03 8.50
N VAL A 271 -20.33 -8.48 9.27
CA VAL A 271 -19.60 -7.66 10.26
C VAL A 271 -18.66 -6.71 9.53
N LYS A 272 -17.94 -7.22 8.53
CA LYS A 272 -16.98 -6.46 7.72
C LYS A 272 -17.64 -5.55 6.70
N ALA A 273 -18.88 -5.84 6.28
CA ALA A 273 -19.55 -5.04 5.28
C ALA A 273 -19.86 -3.62 5.82
N PRO A 274 -19.58 -2.57 5.03
CA PRO A 274 -19.92 -1.21 5.40
C PRO A 274 -21.39 -1.04 5.74
N LYS A 275 -21.68 -0.26 6.78
CA LYS A 275 -23.05 0.14 7.12
C LYS A 275 -23.53 1.27 6.23
N ARG A 276 -22.59 2.06 5.71
CA ARG A 276 -22.85 3.14 4.75
C ARG A 276 -21.69 3.28 3.77
N ILE A 277 -22.02 3.61 2.52
CA ILE A 277 -21.03 3.91 1.47
C ILE A 277 -21.39 5.27 0.87
N TYR A 278 -20.49 6.23 1.01
CA TYR A 278 -20.60 7.56 0.43
C TYR A 278 -20.03 7.54 -0.99
N ILE A 279 -20.87 7.86 -1.98
CA ILE A 279 -20.42 8.05 -3.36
C ILE A 279 -19.99 9.50 -3.51
N THR A 280 -18.76 9.72 -3.99
CA THR A 280 -18.16 11.05 -4.12
C THR A 280 -17.43 11.20 -5.45
N ASP A 281 -17.33 12.44 -5.95
CA ASP A 281 -16.60 12.76 -7.17
C ASP A 281 -15.07 12.74 -6.94
N ALA A 282 -14.61 12.98 -5.71
CA ALA A 282 -13.19 12.99 -5.36
C ALA A 282 -12.96 12.64 -3.89
N LEU A 283 -12.04 11.71 -3.65
CA LEU A 283 -11.53 11.39 -2.32
C LEU A 283 -10.40 12.36 -1.92
N PRO A 284 -10.25 12.68 -0.63
CA PRO A 284 -9.14 13.50 -0.17
C PRO A 284 -7.80 12.82 -0.42
N ARG A 285 -6.86 13.55 -1.03
CA ARG A 285 -5.55 13.02 -1.44
C ARG A 285 -4.40 13.91 -0.94
N SER A 286 -3.30 13.27 -0.63
CA SER A 286 -2.03 13.96 -0.39
C SER A 286 -1.48 14.60 -1.69
N PRO A 287 -0.52 15.53 -1.60
CA PRO A 287 0.16 16.08 -2.79
C PRO A 287 0.81 15.03 -3.70
N VAL A 288 1.04 13.83 -3.18
CA VAL A 288 1.59 12.69 -3.94
C VAL A 288 0.52 11.73 -4.45
N GLY A 289 -0.77 12.11 -4.38
CA GLY A 289 -1.91 11.34 -4.89
C GLY A 289 -2.42 10.22 -4.00
N LYS A 290 -1.84 10.00 -2.80
CA LYS A 290 -2.32 8.97 -1.86
C LYS A 290 -3.63 9.41 -1.21
N VAL A 291 -4.63 8.53 -1.19
CA VAL A 291 -5.88 8.76 -0.45
C VAL A 291 -5.60 8.88 1.05
N LEU A 292 -6.17 9.90 1.67
CA LEU A 292 -5.98 10.24 3.08
C LEU A 292 -7.16 9.77 3.91
N ARG A 293 -7.10 8.51 4.43
CA ARG A 293 -8.18 7.90 5.24
C ARG A 293 -8.62 8.79 6.39
N ARG A 294 -7.68 9.42 7.11
CA ARG A 294 -8.00 10.31 8.21
C ARG A 294 -8.86 11.51 7.79
N GLU A 295 -8.54 12.11 6.66
CA GLU A 295 -9.30 13.26 6.14
C GLU A 295 -10.68 12.83 5.64
N ALA A 296 -10.76 11.66 4.97
CA ALA A 296 -12.05 11.06 4.61
C ALA A 296 -12.92 10.80 5.84
N LYS A 297 -12.35 10.17 6.89
CA LYS A 297 -13.06 9.94 8.17
C LYS A 297 -13.61 11.24 8.75
N LEU A 298 -12.81 12.32 8.78
CA LEU A 298 -13.24 13.62 9.30
C LEU A 298 -14.33 14.26 8.43
N PHE A 299 -14.17 14.20 7.11
CA PHE A 299 -15.12 14.80 6.18
C PHE A 299 -16.52 14.13 6.25
N PHE A 300 -16.55 12.80 6.32
CA PHE A 300 -17.80 12.04 6.33
C PHE A 300 -18.38 11.80 7.74
N ALA A 301 -17.67 12.16 8.82
CA ALA A 301 -18.20 12.05 10.17
C ALA A 301 -19.37 13.01 10.45
N ASP A 302 -19.44 14.13 9.71
CA ASP A 302 -20.44 15.17 9.88
C ASP A 302 -21.61 15.03 8.85
N HIS A 303 -21.62 13.97 8.03
CA HIS A 303 -22.61 13.67 6.98
C HIS A 303 -23.35 12.36 7.27
#